data_5c0c6ef7e8df7efa759e13ecd8177d57
#
_entry.id   5c0c6ef7e8df7efa759e13ecd8177d57
#
_cell.length_a   1.000
_cell.length_b   1.000
_cell.length_c   1.000
_cell.angle_alpha   90.00
_cell.angle_beta   90.00
_cell.angle_gamma   90.00
#
_symmetry.space_group_name_H-M   'P 1'
#
loop_
_entity.id
_entity.type
_entity.pdbx_description
1 polymer ?
#
loop_
_entity_poly.entity_id
_entity_poly.type
_entity_poly.pdbx_seq_one_letter_code
_entity_poly.pdbx_strand_id
1 'polypeptide(L)'
;MYSEIIQGIRGRKRRFIARAITHVENNTEISSRLLSELYSETGSAYRIGITGPPGAGKSSLTDKLIQNFREQRKTVAVIVIDPTSPFSGGAILGDRIRMIRHYNDKDVYIRSMASRGGHGGLAQATQEVGDILDAAGFDIILFETVGVGQVELDVIQTSDTVVVVLVPESGDDIQMMKAGLMEIADIFA
;
A
#
# COMPACT_ATOMS: atom_id res chain seq x y z
N MET A 1 -3.88 25.40 -8.83
CA MET A 1 -3.29 24.44 -7.84
C MET A 1 -4.08 23.13 -7.75
N TYR A 2 -5.38 23.13 -7.44
CA TYR A 2 -6.22 21.92 -7.39
C TYR A 2 -6.32 21.19 -8.72
N SER A 3 -6.73 21.89 -9.78
CA SER A 3 -6.83 21.36 -11.15
C SER A 3 -5.51 20.76 -11.68
N GLU A 4 -4.38 21.33 -11.30
CA GLU A 4 -3.06 20.79 -11.65
C GLU A 4 -2.77 19.45 -10.97
N ILE A 5 -3.26 19.27 -9.73
CA ILE A 5 -3.10 17.99 -9.01
C ILE A 5 -3.89 16.91 -9.74
N ILE A 6 -5.15 17.16 -10.08
CA ILE A 6 -6.00 16.21 -10.83
C ILE A 6 -5.36 15.83 -12.17
N GLN A 7 -4.98 16.82 -12.98
CA GLN A 7 -4.31 16.57 -14.26
C GLN A 7 -2.98 15.82 -14.08
N GLY A 8 -2.27 16.13 -13.01
CA GLY A 8 -1.03 15.45 -12.68
C GLY A 8 -1.22 13.99 -12.27
N ILE A 9 -2.31 13.67 -11.56
CA ILE A 9 -2.71 12.30 -11.22
C ILE A 9 -3.06 11.54 -12.50
N ARG A 10 -3.97 12.06 -13.32
CA ARG A 10 -4.35 11.48 -14.63
C ARG A 10 -3.14 11.26 -15.55
N GLY A 11 -2.16 12.14 -15.49
CA GLY A 11 -0.90 12.01 -16.23
C GLY A 11 0.15 11.14 -15.54
N ARG A 12 -0.18 10.43 -14.48
CA ARG A 12 0.69 9.56 -13.65
C ARG A 12 1.99 10.25 -13.21
N LYS A 13 1.92 11.56 -12.95
CA LYS A 13 3.09 12.33 -12.52
C LYS A 13 3.35 12.12 -11.04
N ARG A 14 4.44 11.42 -10.70
CA ARG A 14 4.82 11.03 -9.33
C ARG A 14 4.68 12.16 -8.29
N ARG A 15 5.08 13.39 -8.64
CA ARG A 15 5.00 14.54 -7.75
C ARG A 15 3.57 14.87 -7.34
N PHE A 16 2.61 14.79 -8.26
CA PHE A 16 1.22 15.10 -7.98
C PHE A 16 0.51 13.99 -7.24
N ILE A 17 0.82 12.73 -7.56
CA ILE A 17 0.37 11.56 -6.80
C ILE A 17 0.86 11.67 -5.35
N ALA A 18 2.16 11.92 -5.14
CA ALA A 18 2.73 12.08 -3.80
C ALA A 18 2.06 13.22 -3.02
N ARG A 19 1.72 14.33 -3.67
CA ARG A 19 1.04 15.46 -3.05
C ARG A 19 -0.41 15.12 -2.68
N ALA A 20 -1.13 14.43 -3.55
CA ALA A 20 -2.50 14.00 -3.29
C ALA A 20 -2.54 13.01 -2.09
N ILE A 21 -1.64 12.03 -2.06
CA ILE A 21 -1.50 11.11 -0.92
C ILE A 21 -1.21 11.88 0.38
N THR A 22 -0.35 12.89 0.35
CA THR A 22 -0.09 13.73 1.54
C THR A 22 -1.34 14.48 2.01
N HIS A 23 -2.22 14.93 1.10
CA HIS A 23 -3.49 15.53 1.47
C HIS A 23 -4.41 14.53 2.17
N VAL A 24 -4.47 13.29 1.68
CA VAL A 24 -5.24 12.19 2.30
C VAL A 24 -4.68 11.84 3.69
N GLU A 25 -3.36 11.61 3.81
CA GLU A 25 -2.70 11.31 5.09
C GLU A 25 -2.94 12.38 6.16
N ASN A 26 -3.12 13.63 5.76
CA ASN A 26 -3.38 14.75 6.66
C ASN A 26 -4.88 15.10 6.78
N ASN A 27 -5.77 14.34 6.17
CA ASN A 27 -7.22 14.55 6.16
C ASN A 27 -7.61 16.01 5.89
N THR A 28 -7.08 16.60 4.83
CA THR A 28 -7.33 18.01 4.47
C THR A 28 -8.64 18.16 3.70
N GLU A 29 -9.26 19.34 3.71
CA GLU A 29 -10.46 19.61 2.90
C GLU A 29 -10.24 19.33 1.40
N ILE A 30 -9.00 19.42 0.93
CA ILE A 30 -8.64 19.13 -0.45
C ILE A 30 -8.78 17.63 -0.74
N SER A 31 -8.50 16.74 0.22
CA SER A 31 -8.58 15.27 0.01
C SER A 31 -9.96 14.82 -0.40
N SER A 32 -11.01 15.22 0.31
CA SER A 32 -12.40 14.85 0.00
C SER A 32 -12.82 15.30 -1.40
N ARG A 33 -12.39 16.50 -1.81
CA ARG A 33 -12.68 17.02 -3.16
C ARG A 33 -11.92 16.26 -4.24
N LEU A 34 -10.64 15.90 -3.99
CA LEU A 34 -9.84 15.09 -4.91
C LEU A 34 -10.49 13.72 -5.14
N LEU A 35 -10.86 13.05 -4.05
CA LEU A 35 -11.49 11.73 -4.10
C LEU A 35 -12.84 11.78 -4.83
N SER A 36 -13.68 12.77 -4.53
CA SER A 36 -14.98 12.93 -5.20
C SER A 36 -14.82 13.14 -6.72
N GLU A 37 -13.83 13.93 -7.16
CA GLU A 37 -13.62 14.17 -8.59
C GLU A 37 -13.01 12.96 -9.31
N LEU A 38 -12.15 12.20 -8.63
CA LEU A 38 -11.49 11.02 -9.19
C LEU A 38 -12.33 9.75 -9.12
N TYR A 39 -13.43 9.74 -8.35
CA TYR A 39 -14.22 8.55 -8.06
C TYR A 39 -14.68 7.79 -9.32
N SER A 40 -15.08 8.50 -10.36
CA SER A 40 -15.51 7.86 -11.62
C SER A 40 -14.37 7.20 -12.42
N GLU A 41 -13.12 7.38 -12.00
CA GLU A 41 -11.92 6.85 -12.65
C GLU A 41 -11.31 5.69 -11.84
N THR A 42 -11.97 5.26 -10.76
CA THR A 42 -11.56 4.13 -9.92
C THR A 42 -12.26 2.83 -10.31
N GLY A 43 -11.80 1.69 -9.79
CA GLY A 43 -12.39 0.36 -9.98
C GLY A 43 -11.74 -0.47 -11.09
N SER A 44 -10.59 -0.05 -11.61
CA SER A 44 -9.85 -0.76 -12.66
C SER A 44 -8.60 -1.48 -12.16
N ALA A 45 -7.97 -0.95 -11.09
CA ALA A 45 -6.78 -1.54 -10.51
C ALA A 45 -7.11 -2.78 -9.68
N TYR A 46 -6.25 -3.80 -9.77
CA TYR A 46 -6.30 -4.97 -8.90
C TYR A 46 -5.45 -4.74 -7.64
N ARG A 47 -6.04 -4.88 -6.45
CA ARG A 47 -5.43 -4.57 -5.16
C ARG A 47 -5.01 -5.84 -4.43
N ILE A 48 -3.75 -5.94 -4.05
CA ILE A 48 -3.19 -7.09 -3.33
C ILE A 48 -2.63 -6.63 -2.00
N GLY A 49 -3.17 -7.17 -0.91
CA GLY A 49 -2.66 -7.00 0.45
C GLY A 49 -1.62 -8.06 0.78
N ILE A 50 -0.47 -7.66 1.32
CA ILE A 50 0.61 -8.57 1.73
C ILE A 50 0.90 -8.32 3.20
N THR A 51 0.66 -9.34 4.03
CA THR A 51 0.87 -9.28 5.47
C THR A 51 1.61 -10.52 5.99
N GLY A 52 1.96 -10.52 7.24
CA GLY A 52 2.66 -11.60 7.91
C GLY A 52 3.70 -11.09 8.90
N PRO A 53 4.33 -11.95 9.72
CA PRO A 53 5.25 -11.55 10.76
C PRO A 53 6.48 -10.80 10.23
N PRO A 54 7.13 -9.97 11.07
CA PRO A 54 8.40 -9.37 10.73
C PRO A 54 9.42 -10.45 10.34
N GLY A 55 10.21 -10.19 9.31
CA GLY A 55 11.20 -11.16 8.82
C GLY A 55 10.67 -12.29 7.94
N ALA A 56 9.36 -12.44 7.76
CA ALA A 56 8.76 -13.52 6.93
C ALA A 56 9.09 -13.44 5.43
N GLY A 57 9.68 -12.35 4.96
CA GLY A 57 10.03 -12.22 3.55
C GLY A 57 9.04 -11.42 2.71
N LYS A 58 8.09 -10.72 3.32
CA LYS A 58 7.07 -9.89 2.62
C LYS A 58 7.68 -8.98 1.56
N SER A 59 8.67 -8.18 1.92
CA SER A 59 9.31 -7.24 0.99
C SER A 59 10.06 -7.95 -0.14
N SER A 60 10.57 -9.17 0.11
CA SER A 60 11.17 -9.99 -0.93
C SER A 60 10.12 -10.53 -1.90
N LEU A 61 8.96 -10.93 -1.38
CA LEU A 61 7.82 -11.34 -2.20
C LEU A 61 7.30 -10.14 -3.01
N THR A 62 7.09 -8.99 -2.37
CA THR A 62 6.66 -7.74 -3.03
C THR A 62 7.58 -7.39 -4.19
N ASP A 63 8.90 -7.44 -3.97
CA ASP A 63 9.90 -7.16 -5.00
C ASP A 63 9.80 -8.13 -6.19
N LYS A 64 9.55 -9.41 -5.95
CA LYS A 64 9.33 -10.41 -7.01
C LYS A 64 7.99 -10.22 -7.75
N LEU A 65 6.95 -9.85 -7.03
CA LEU A 65 5.66 -9.52 -7.64
C LEU A 65 5.77 -8.29 -8.56
N ILE A 66 6.46 -7.22 -8.12
CA ILE A 66 6.73 -6.07 -8.99
C ILE A 66 7.41 -6.53 -10.27
N GLN A 67 8.50 -7.31 -10.16
CA GLN A 67 9.24 -7.81 -11.32
C GLN A 67 8.33 -8.59 -12.27
N ASN A 68 7.56 -9.55 -11.75
CA ASN A 68 6.67 -10.39 -12.55
C ASN A 68 5.58 -9.58 -13.27
N PHE A 69 4.92 -8.64 -12.57
CA PHE A 69 3.92 -7.79 -13.19
C PHE A 69 4.53 -6.84 -14.23
N ARG A 70 5.75 -6.34 -14.01
CA ARG A 70 6.47 -5.51 -14.99
C ARG A 70 6.85 -6.29 -16.24
N GLU A 71 7.24 -7.56 -16.13
CA GLU A 71 7.47 -8.47 -17.27
C GLU A 71 6.20 -8.63 -18.11
N GLN A 72 5.02 -8.62 -17.48
CA GLN A 72 3.70 -8.61 -18.12
C GLN A 72 3.27 -7.22 -18.61
N ARG A 73 4.16 -6.21 -18.57
CA ARG A 73 3.92 -4.81 -18.93
C ARG A 73 2.83 -4.11 -18.11
N LYS A 74 2.50 -4.64 -16.92
CA LYS A 74 1.58 -4.00 -15.98
C LYS A 74 2.26 -2.87 -15.23
N THR A 75 1.53 -1.80 -14.98
CA THR A 75 1.98 -0.70 -14.12
C THR A 75 1.69 -1.04 -12.66
N VAL A 76 2.64 -0.80 -11.76
CA VAL A 76 2.56 -1.26 -10.37
C VAL A 76 2.74 -0.10 -9.39
N ALA A 77 1.82 0.06 -8.46
CA ALA A 77 2.01 0.91 -7.30
C ALA A 77 2.22 0.06 -6.03
N VAL A 78 3.11 0.48 -5.15
CA VAL A 78 3.38 -0.17 -3.86
C VAL A 78 3.22 0.84 -2.74
N ILE A 79 2.40 0.52 -1.77
CA ILE A 79 2.25 1.26 -0.53
C ILE A 79 2.74 0.38 0.62
N VAL A 80 3.83 0.81 1.25
CA VAL A 80 4.36 0.17 2.46
C VAL A 80 3.75 0.87 3.67
N ILE A 81 3.06 0.12 4.51
CA ILE A 81 2.28 0.63 5.64
C ILE A 81 2.99 0.26 6.94
N ASP A 82 3.47 1.29 7.64
CA ASP A 82 4.11 1.16 8.95
C ASP A 82 3.30 1.88 10.03
N PRO A 83 2.48 1.16 10.81
CA PRO A 83 1.67 1.77 11.86
C PRO A 83 2.50 2.31 13.04
N THR A 84 3.76 1.88 13.19
CA THR A 84 4.57 2.16 14.38
C THR A 84 5.39 3.44 14.29
N SER A 85 5.44 4.09 13.12
CA SER A 85 6.33 5.22 12.87
C SER A 85 5.63 6.57 12.72
N PRO A 86 5.19 7.22 13.82
CA PRO A 86 4.65 8.59 13.75
C PRO A 86 5.71 9.64 13.39
N PHE A 87 7.00 9.32 13.47
CA PHE A 87 8.11 10.28 13.35
C PHE A 87 9.28 9.84 12.46
N SER A 88 9.30 8.65 11.92
CA SER A 88 10.53 8.14 11.36
C SER A 88 10.60 8.23 9.84
N GLY A 89 11.32 9.22 9.38
CA GLY A 89 12.05 9.08 8.13
C GLY A 89 13.07 7.94 8.12
N GLY A 90 13.20 7.16 9.20
CA GLY A 90 14.23 6.12 9.40
C GLY A 90 13.80 4.67 9.15
N ALA A 91 12.64 4.23 9.65
CA ALA A 91 12.13 2.87 9.41
C ALA A 91 11.78 2.66 7.92
N ILE A 92 11.25 3.68 7.32
CA ILE A 92 10.96 3.81 5.88
C ILE A 92 12.21 3.59 4.99
N LEU A 93 13.42 3.76 5.53
CA LEU A 93 14.65 3.65 4.74
C LEU A 93 14.99 2.18 4.43
N GLY A 94 14.78 1.27 5.36
CA GLY A 94 15.14 -0.15 5.21
C GLY A 94 14.36 -0.87 4.11
N ASP A 95 13.04 -0.64 4.06
CA ASP A 95 12.18 -1.28 3.06
C ASP A 95 12.35 -0.65 1.67
N ARG A 96 12.63 0.65 1.61
CA ARG A 96 12.99 1.31 0.35
C ARG A 96 14.28 0.77 -0.25
N ILE A 97 15.27 0.39 0.55
CA ILE A 97 16.55 -0.14 0.07
C ILE A 97 16.33 -1.46 -0.69
N ARG A 98 15.40 -2.30 -0.27
CA ARG A 98 15.12 -3.59 -0.93
C ARG A 98 14.47 -3.43 -2.31
N MET A 99 13.73 -2.35 -2.53
CA MET A 99 13.02 -2.07 -3.79
C MET A 99 13.73 -1.01 -4.65
N ILE A 100 14.97 -0.65 -4.30
CA ILE A 100 15.75 0.43 -4.97
C ILE A 100 15.84 0.23 -6.49
N ARG A 101 15.92 -1.02 -6.95
CA ARG A 101 16.03 -1.35 -8.37
C ARG A 101 14.82 -0.88 -9.19
N HIS A 102 13.66 -0.71 -8.56
CA HIS A 102 12.43 -0.28 -9.25
C HIS A 102 12.23 1.24 -9.26
N TYR A 103 13.04 2.02 -8.54
CA TYR A 103 12.86 3.49 -8.48
C TYR A 103 13.02 4.20 -9.82
N ASN A 104 13.83 3.63 -10.71
CA ASN A 104 14.06 4.20 -12.04
C ASN A 104 13.01 3.74 -13.07
N ASP A 105 12.19 2.75 -12.74
CA ASP A 105 11.09 2.33 -13.61
C ASP A 105 9.95 3.35 -13.52
N LYS A 106 9.64 4.03 -14.64
CA LYS A 106 8.57 5.04 -14.72
C LYS A 106 7.18 4.48 -14.44
N ASP A 107 7.01 3.19 -14.65
CA ASP A 107 5.75 2.46 -14.50
C ASP A 107 5.63 1.76 -13.13
N VAL A 108 6.57 2.02 -12.21
CA VAL A 108 6.52 1.60 -10.82
C VAL A 108 6.47 2.83 -9.91
N TYR A 109 5.52 2.86 -8.99
CA TYR A 109 5.41 3.88 -7.94
C TYR A 109 5.53 3.23 -6.57
N ILE A 110 6.42 3.72 -5.71
CA ILE A 110 6.62 3.18 -4.36
C ILE A 110 6.54 4.31 -3.35
N ARG A 111 5.71 4.15 -2.33
CA ARG A 111 5.59 5.08 -1.21
C ARG A 111 5.36 4.34 0.10
N SER A 112 5.92 4.88 1.18
CA SER A 112 5.56 4.45 2.53
C SER A 112 4.53 5.38 3.12
N MET A 113 3.60 4.82 3.88
CA MET A 113 2.61 5.51 4.70
C MET A 113 2.83 5.19 6.16
N ALA A 114 2.63 6.18 7.03
CA ALA A 114 2.66 6.01 8.48
C ALA A 114 1.28 6.32 9.08
N SER A 115 0.95 5.65 10.17
CA SER A 115 -0.26 5.98 10.91
C SER A 115 -0.14 7.37 11.56
N ARG A 116 -1.01 8.28 11.19
CA ARG A 116 -1.12 9.63 11.79
C ARG A 116 -2.46 9.84 12.47
N GLY A 117 -2.97 8.86 13.18
CA GLY A 117 -4.27 9.01 13.84
C GLY A 117 -4.74 7.72 14.49
N GLY A 118 -5.85 7.80 15.24
CA GLY A 118 -6.41 6.68 15.97
C GLY A 118 -6.88 5.51 15.08
N HIS A 119 -7.29 4.44 15.74
CA HIS A 119 -7.85 3.24 15.12
C HIS A 119 -8.93 3.59 14.06
N GLY A 120 -8.82 3.02 12.87
CA GLY A 120 -9.72 3.25 11.73
C GLY A 120 -9.24 4.31 10.72
N GLY A 121 -8.49 5.33 11.14
CA GLY A 121 -8.02 6.39 10.24
C GLY A 121 -7.00 5.90 9.19
N LEU A 122 -6.19 4.89 9.54
CA LEU A 122 -5.20 4.33 8.61
C LEU A 122 -5.86 3.47 7.53
N ALA A 123 -6.85 2.66 7.88
CA ALA A 123 -7.59 1.85 6.92
C ALA A 123 -8.31 2.73 5.88
N GLN A 124 -9.01 3.76 6.34
CA GLN A 124 -9.64 4.73 5.47
C GLN A 124 -8.61 5.43 4.56
N ALA A 125 -7.52 5.94 5.12
CA ALA A 125 -6.47 6.60 4.35
C ALA A 125 -5.84 5.66 3.32
N THR A 126 -5.68 4.37 3.64
CA THR A 126 -5.15 3.36 2.73
C THR A 126 -6.10 3.12 1.56
N GLN A 127 -7.40 3.00 1.83
CA GLN A 127 -8.42 2.89 0.79
C GLN A 127 -8.40 4.12 -0.13
N GLU A 128 -8.43 5.32 0.44
CA GLU A 128 -8.41 6.58 -0.31
C GLU A 128 -7.13 6.75 -1.15
N VAL A 129 -5.98 6.27 -0.64
CA VAL A 129 -4.73 6.23 -1.42
C VAL A 129 -4.81 5.21 -2.54
N GLY A 130 -5.43 4.06 -2.31
CA GLY A 130 -5.74 3.09 -3.35
C GLY A 130 -6.56 3.72 -4.48
N ASP A 131 -7.59 4.48 -4.15
CA ASP A 131 -8.45 5.17 -5.12
C ASP A 131 -7.67 6.21 -5.95
N ILE A 132 -6.75 6.97 -5.32
CA ILE A 132 -5.87 7.90 -6.05
C ILE A 132 -4.95 7.17 -7.03
N LEU A 133 -4.39 6.03 -6.63
CA LEU A 133 -3.50 5.25 -7.47
C LEU A 133 -4.24 4.57 -8.62
N ASP A 134 -5.45 4.10 -8.37
CA ASP A 134 -6.35 3.54 -9.37
C ASP A 134 -6.73 4.61 -10.42
N ALA A 135 -7.20 5.77 -9.98
CA ALA A 135 -7.47 6.91 -10.85
C ALA A 135 -6.21 7.43 -11.60
N ALA A 136 -5.01 7.21 -11.06
CA ALA A 136 -3.76 7.45 -11.76
C ALA A 136 -3.46 6.41 -12.85
N GLY A 137 -4.27 5.35 -12.97
CA GLY A 137 -4.18 4.31 -13.99
C GLY A 137 -3.08 3.27 -13.72
N PHE A 138 -2.82 2.93 -12.47
CA PHE A 138 -2.02 1.75 -12.15
C PHE A 138 -2.87 0.49 -12.30
N ASP A 139 -2.31 -0.54 -12.94
CA ASP A 139 -2.98 -1.84 -13.13
C ASP A 139 -3.02 -2.66 -11.82
N ILE A 140 -1.94 -2.59 -11.04
CA ILE A 140 -1.74 -3.36 -9.81
C ILE A 140 -1.37 -2.42 -8.67
N ILE A 141 -2.02 -2.58 -7.53
CA ILE A 141 -1.70 -1.86 -6.29
C ILE A 141 -1.35 -2.89 -5.20
N LEU A 142 -0.12 -2.85 -4.71
CA LEU A 142 0.35 -3.72 -3.63
C LEU A 142 0.35 -2.93 -2.31
N PHE A 143 -0.34 -3.43 -1.31
CA PHE A 143 -0.31 -2.93 0.06
C PHE A 143 0.52 -3.89 0.91
N GLU A 144 1.70 -3.47 1.34
CA GLU A 144 2.58 -4.26 2.20
C GLU A 144 2.56 -3.71 3.63
N THR A 145 2.24 -4.54 4.61
CA THR A 145 2.30 -4.16 6.03
C THR A 145 3.66 -4.48 6.64
N VAL A 146 4.16 -3.62 7.54
CA VAL A 146 5.46 -3.82 8.22
C VAL A 146 5.31 -4.72 9.45
N GLY A 147 4.16 -4.75 10.06
CA GLY A 147 3.85 -5.56 11.25
C GLY A 147 2.68 -6.51 11.04
N VAL A 148 2.19 -7.03 12.14
CA VAL A 148 0.97 -7.80 12.23
C VAL A 148 0.21 -7.35 13.50
N GLY A 149 -0.93 -6.75 13.31
CA GLY A 149 -1.82 -6.28 14.35
C GLY A 149 -3.20 -5.98 13.79
N GLN A 150 -4.08 -5.45 14.63
CA GLN A 150 -5.45 -5.13 14.22
C GLN A 150 -5.50 -4.12 13.08
N VAL A 151 -4.58 -3.15 13.09
CA VAL A 151 -4.52 -2.09 12.08
C VAL A 151 -4.12 -2.63 10.71
N GLU A 152 -3.20 -3.60 10.69
CA GLU A 152 -2.77 -4.26 9.47
C GLU A 152 -3.88 -5.11 8.86
N LEU A 153 -4.71 -5.71 9.69
CA LEU A 153 -5.89 -6.46 9.24
C LEU A 153 -6.91 -5.52 8.58
N ASP A 154 -7.22 -4.40 9.22
CA ASP A 154 -8.16 -3.41 8.71
C ASP A 154 -7.72 -2.86 7.33
N VAL A 155 -6.42 -2.62 7.17
CA VAL A 155 -5.84 -2.13 5.92
C VAL A 155 -5.98 -3.15 4.78
N ILE A 156 -5.81 -4.41 5.10
CA ILE A 156 -5.80 -5.50 4.12
C ILE A 156 -7.20 -5.81 3.61
N GLN A 157 -8.22 -5.56 4.42
CA GLN A 157 -9.62 -5.72 4.01
C GLN A 157 -10.03 -4.83 2.81
N THR A 158 -9.21 -3.84 2.46
CA THR A 158 -9.42 -3.00 1.27
C THR A 158 -8.84 -3.60 -0.02
N SER A 159 -8.29 -4.82 0.06
CA SER A 159 -7.64 -5.51 -1.05
C SER A 159 -8.57 -6.55 -1.69
N ASP A 160 -8.41 -6.78 -2.99
CA ASP A 160 -9.14 -7.82 -3.74
C ASP A 160 -8.58 -9.22 -3.45
N THR A 161 -7.30 -9.30 -3.08
CA THR A 161 -6.63 -10.54 -2.66
C THR A 161 -5.69 -10.26 -1.50
N VAL A 162 -5.76 -11.10 -0.49
CA VAL A 162 -4.92 -11.06 0.71
C VAL A 162 -3.92 -12.22 0.70
N VAL A 163 -2.63 -11.89 0.67
CA VAL A 163 -1.52 -12.84 0.78
C VAL A 163 -0.92 -12.76 2.19
N VAL A 164 -0.97 -13.87 2.92
CA VAL A 164 -0.33 -13.99 4.24
C VAL A 164 0.97 -14.78 4.10
N VAL A 165 2.10 -14.12 4.38
CA VAL A 165 3.43 -14.73 4.34
C VAL A 165 3.75 -15.30 5.72
N LEU A 166 4.01 -16.62 5.79
CA LEU A 166 4.25 -17.33 7.03
C LEU A 166 5.69 -17.85 7.10
N VAL A 167 6.20 -18.00 8.33
CA VAL A 167 7.50 -18.65 8.60
C VAL A 167 7.25 -19.93 9.39
N PRO A 168 7.83 -21.06 9.01
CA PRO A 168 7.57 -22.36 9.68
C PRO A 168 7.95 -22.43 11.15
N GLU A 169 8.89 -21.60 11.62
CA GLU A 169 9.60 -21.75 12.90
C GLU A 169 9.19 -20.79 14.02
N SER A 170 8.16 -19.98 13.87
CA SER A 170 7.76 -19.03 14.91
C SER A 170 6.79 -19.68 15.91
N GLY A 171 7.15 -19.68 17.20
CA GLY A 171 6.41 -20.32 18.29
C GLY A 171 5.03 -19.70 18.62
N ASP A 172 4.63 -19.65 19.89
CA ASP A 172 3.27 -19.34 20.39
C ASP A 172 2.63 -18.04 19.87
N ASP A 173 3.43 -17.04 19.53
CA ASP A 173 2.93 -15.78 18.90
C ASP A 173 2.27 -16.04 17.54
N ILE A 174 2.66 -17.09 16.84
CA ILE A 174 2.05 -17.51 15.57
C ILE A 174 0.67 -18.13 15.77
N GLN A 175 0.40 -18.80 16.89
CA GLN A 175 -0.94 -19.37 17.11
C GLN A 175 -2.00 -18.27 17.29
N MET A 176 -1.66 -17.19 18.00
CA MET A 176 -2.56 -16.02 18.12
C MET A 176 -2.73 -15.26 16.80
N MET A 177 -1.65 -15.13 16.00
CA MET A 177 -1.73 -14.58 14.66
C MET A 177 -2.54 -15.46 13.71
N LYS A 178 -2.40 -16.77 13.80
CA LYS A 178 -3.11 -17.71 12.92
C LYS A 178 -4.62 -17.60 13.04
N ALA A 179 -5.17 -17.33 14.22
CA ALA A 179 -6.61 -17.29 14.41
C ALA A 179 -7.29 -16.16 13.63
N GLY A 180 -6.74 -14.96 13.60
CA GLY A 180 -7.31 -13.84 12.86
C GLY A 180 -6.88 -13.77 11.39
N LEU A 181 -5.63 -14.14 11.08
CA LEU A 181 -5.11 -14.10 9.72
C LEU A 181 -5.67 -15.22 8.83
N MET A 182 -5.99 -16.38 9.40
CA MET A 182 -6.56 -17.50 8.63
C MET A 182 -7.96 -17.22 8.09
N GLU A 183 -8.69 -16.32 8.74
CA GLU A 183 -10.05 -15.95 8.30
C GLU A 183 -10.07 -14.97 7.13
N ILE A 184 -8.98 -14.24 6.91
CA ILE A 184 -8.90 -13.17 5.92
C ILE A 184 -7.96 -13.49 4.75
N ALA A 185 -7.15 -14.54 4.84
CA ALA A 185 -6.18 -14.89 3.82
C ALA A 185 -6.84 -15.62 2.65
N ASP A 186 -6.61 -15.12 1.44
CA ASP A 186 -6.93 -15.86 0.21
C ASP A 186 -5.78 -16.78 -0.18
N ILE A 187 -4.54 -16.38 0.12
CA ILE A 187 -3.32 -17.11 -0.23
C ILE A 187 -2.36 -17.15 0.96
N PHE A 188 -1.79 -18.31 1.24
CA PHE A 188 -0.66 -18.50 2.15
C PHE A 188 0.62 -18.74 1.36
N ALA A 189 1.71 -18.04 1.68
CA ALA A 189 3.01 -18.13 1.03
C ALA A 189 4.15 -18.32 2.05
#